data_2f729a8ae4f2004332337349f6e6809e
#
_entry.id   2f729a8ae4f2004332337349f6e6809e
#
_cell.length_a   1.000
_cell.length_b   1.000
_cell.length_c   1.000
_cell.angle_alpha   90.00
_cell.angle_beta   90.00
_cell.angle_gamma   90.00
#
_symmetry.space_group_name_H-M   'P 1'
#
loop_
_entity.id
_entity.type
_entity.pdbx_description
1 polymer ?
#
loop_
_entity_poly.entity_id
_entity_poly.type
_entity_poly.pdbx_seq_one_letter_code
_entity_poly.pdbx_strand_id
1 'polypeptide(L)'
;MIFNRKNATTEKDNDKKLLLDAMHQIIDGNYAPIDTAPFSDPELASTLNDVVLSLKKVNNVSLMKINHGMELSGDNSCVMKMMEQVTSQTTAIQNMSTASKDFESSINSISNDVEHIKKDAQEAIEISQSSMNNMNETITAVTNSVDEIRSINENVQIFHEKIEQITNIIDMVKKVANQSGLLALNASIEAARAGEAGKGFAVVAGQVKELSNSTTQSADMVVEYVTELRESIEELISLVNNTTDHLEKGNAKVQRSVQDISNLGEHMELINNRIVNIFDAINTQSDVTNDFVQMIGSIAESYDTLTEDCITTGNHLYRIGRYIDTTRNNMAKGFTALTTQDWLRVFQIDHHTFTWRVYNNLANFEHLKIEQLNNPKTCKLGKWAASQTDPKIINSQEFKNVLKHHEGIHTHACDSWYAAEDGNRELALHHFNLTLESYNLFSDAINKFKTYLKTLGIKEETLTETF
;
A
#
# COMPACT_ATOMS: atom_id res chain seq x y z
N MET A 1 110.19 -2.01 -15.36
CA MET A 1 108.85 -1.25 -15.28
C MET A 1 107.96 -1.43 -16.51
N ILE A 2 108.35 -2.07 -17.59
CA ILE A 2 107.47 -2.24 -18.79
C ILE A 2 106.53 -3.44 -18.71
N PHE A 3 106.90 -4.48 -17.97
CA PHE A 3 106.01 -5.69 -17.79
C PHE A 3 104.82 -5.44 -16.94
N ASN A 4 104.84 -4.59 -15.95
CA ASN A 4 103.64 -4.28 -15.09
C ASN A 4 102.58 -3.41 -15.80
N ARG A 5 102.90 -2.63 -16.83
CA ARG A 5 101.96 -1.80 -17.58
C ARG A 5 101.13 -2.63 -18.60
N LYS A 6 101.69 -3.72 -19.18
CA LYS A 6 101.01 -4.56 -20.14
C LYS A 6 99.95 -5.46 -19.44
N ASN A 7 100.30 -5.97 -18.25
CA ASN A 7 99.30 -6.78 -17.47
C ASN A 7 98.16 -5.91 -16.97
N ALA A 8 98.35 -4.73 -16.47
CA ALA A 8 97.33 -3.83 -15.97
C ALA A 8 96.40 -3.29 -17.09
N THR A 9 96.91 -3.16 -18.34
CA THR A 9 96.01 -2.83 -19.49
C THR A 9 95.17 -4.02 -19.94
N THR A 10 95.69 -5.24 -19.90
CA THR A 10 95.01 -6.47 -20.29
C THR A 10 93.88 -6.84 -19.24
N GLU A 11 94.18 -6.63 -17.97
CA GLU A 11 93.23 -6.82 -16.88
C GLU A 11 92.07 -5.80 -16.95
N LYS A 12 92.34 -4.51 -17.17
CA LYS A 12 91.34 -3.47 -17.39
C LYS A 12 90.50 -3.68 -18.67
N ASP A 13 91.06 -4.18 -19.73
CA ASP A 13 90.33 -4.50 -20.98
C ASP A 13 89.43 -5.73 -20.77
N ASN A 14 89.83 -6.69 -19.94
CA ASN A 14 89.03 -7.84 -19.57
C ASN A 14 87.83 -7.44 -18.69
N ASP A 15 88.08 -6.63 -17.65
CA ASP A 15 86.98 -6.12 -16.78
C ASP A 15 85.96 -5.30 -17.56
N LYS A 16 86.43 -4.46 -18.51
CA LYS A 16 85.53 -3.72 -19.41
C LYS A 16 84.65 -4.64 -20.24
N LYS A 17 85.17 -5.74 -20.76
CA LYS A 17 84.44 -6.72 -21.54
C LYS A 17 83.40 -7.44 -20.66
N LEU A 18 83.80 -7.93 -19.49
CA LEU A 18 82.91 -8.57 -18.52
C LEU A 18 81.80 -7.63 -18.06
N LEU A 19 82.09 -6.36 -17.84
CA LEU A 19 81.07 -5.36 -17.46
C LEU A 19 80.06 -5.12 -18.59
N LEU A 20 80.56 -4.98 -19.87
CA LEU A 20 79.63 -4.85 -21.01
C LEU A 20 78.81 -6.08 -21.24
N ASP A 21 79.35 -7.29 -21.09
CA ASP A 21 78.63 -8.52 -21.20
C ASP A 21 77.54 -8.62 -20.09
N ALA A 22 77.86 -8.23 -18.87
CA ALA A 22 76.92 -8.15 -17.76
C ALA A 22 75.78 -7.10 -17.97
N MET A 23 76.17 -5.91 -18.51
CA MET A 23 75.24 -4.87 -18.88
C MET A 23 74.31 -5.31 -20.02
N HIS A 24 74.79 -6.02 -21.03
CA HIS A 24 73.97 -6.60 -22.08
C HIS A 24 72.96 -7.65 -21.51
N GLN A 25 73.42 -8.50 -20.58
CA GLN A 25 72.55 -9.43 -19.92
C GLN A 25 71.37 -8.70 -19.18
N ILE A 26 71.69 -7.59 -18.50
CA ILE A 26 70.67 -6.75 -17.83
C ILE A 26 69.76 -6.14 -18.89
N ILE A 27 70.23 -5.61 -20.00
CA ILE A 27 69.43 -5.07 -21.11
C ILE A 27 68.52 -6.13 -21.71
N ASP A 28 69.05 -7.35 -21.85
CA ASP A 28 68.26 -8.52 -22.35
C ASP A 28 67.24 -9.12 -21.29
N GLY A 29 67.16 -8.47 -20.11
CA GLY A 29 66.24 -8.87 -19.05
C GLY A 29 66.75 -9.98 -18.13
N ASN A 30 68.00 -10.35 -18.20
CA ASN A 30 68.68 -11.28 -17.29
C ASN A 30 69.30 -10.52 -16.11
N TYR A 31 68.60 -10.55 -14.98
CA TYR A 31 69.00 -9.86 -13.73
C TYR A 31 69.59 -10.83 -12.69
N ALA A 32 70.20 -11.92 -13.12
CA ALA A 32 70.93 -12.82 -12.22
C ALA A 32 72.07 -12.08 -11.53
N PRO A 33 72.47 -12.44 -10.31
CA PRO A 33 73.63 -11.88 -9.67
C PRO A 33 74.87 -12.12 -10.56
N ILE A 34 75.65 -11.04 -10.78
CA ILE A 34 76.87 -11.09 -11.57
C ILE A 34 77.95 -11.72 -10.70
N ASP A 35 78.65 -12.76 -11.24
CA ASP A 35 79.78 -13.36 -10.57
C ASP A 35 80.94 -12.34 -10.48
N THR A 36 81.41 -12.09 -9.27
CA THR A 36 82.51 -11.14 -9.01
C THR A 36 83.91 -11.74 -9.19
N ALA A 37 83.97 -13.07 -9.18
CA ALA A 37 85.30 -13.78 -9.22
C ALA A 37 86.11 -13.56 -10.49
N PRO A 38 85.56 -13.37 -11.70
CA PRO A 38 86.32 -13.13 -12.93
C PRO A 38 86.87 -11.70 -13.07
N PHE A 39 86.42 -10.76 -12.22
CA PHE A 39 86.84 -9.36 -12.30
C PHE A 39 88.17 -9.13 -11.57
N SER A 40 89.10 -8.37 -12.18
CA SER A 40 90.29 -7.91 -11.50
C SER A 40 89.99 -6.79 -10.48
N ASP A 41 88.92 -6.06 -10.69
CA ASP A 41 88.30 -5.12 -9.73
C ASP A 41 86.93 -5.61 -9.30
N PRO A 42 86.78 -6.33 -8.15
CA PRO A 42 85.55 -6.83 -7.68
C PRO A 42 84.52 -5.77 -7.32
N GLU A 43 84.89 -4.53 -7.05
CA GLU A 43 84.04 -3.39 -6.73
C GLU A 43 83.12 -3.03 -7.92
N LEU A 44 83.62 -3.17 -9.15
CA LEU A 44 82.80 -2.96 -10.36
C LEU A 44 81.63 -3.93 -10.44
N ALA A 45 81.88 -5.20 -10.22
CA ALA A 45 80.81 -6.21 -10.24
C ALA A 45 79.89 -6.06 -9.04
N SER A 46 80.40 -5.72 -7.86
CA SER A 46 79.59 -5.42 -6.67
C SER A 46 78.67 -4.21 -6.90
N THR A 47 79.22 -3.12 -7.44
CA THR A 47 78.47 -1.89 -7.76
C THR A 47 77.35 -2.20 -8.76
N LEU A 48 77.59 -3.03 -9.80
CA LEU A 48 76.54 -3.42 -10.76
C LEU A 48 75.52 -4.30 -10.14
N ASN A 49 75.87 -5.21 -9.21
CA ASN A 49 74.93 -5.96 -8.42
C ASN A 49 74.04 -5.06 -7.52
N ASP A 50 74.60 -3.98 -6.96
CA ASP A 50 73.85 -2.99 -6.19
C ASP A 50 72.82 -2.24 -7.06
N VAL A 51 73.22 -1.89 -8.31
CA VAL A 51 72.32 -1.30 -9.31
C VAL A 51 71.15 -2.29 -9.62
N VAL A 52 71.51 -3.56 -9.90
CA VAL A 52 70.50 -4.61 -10.14
C VAL A 52 69.52 -4.77 -8.95
N LEU A 53 70.05 -4.79 -7.73
CA LEU A 53 69.25 -4.88 -6.51
C LEU A 53 68.33 -3.66 -6.34
N SER A 54 68.87 -2.44 -6.63
CA SER A 54 68.04 -1.22 -6.56
C SER A 54 66.92 -1.23 -7.57
N LEU A 55 67.14 -1.66 -8.82
CA LEU A 55 66.12 -1.83 -9.84
C LEU A 55 65.05 -2.85 -9.40
N LYS A 56 65.47 -4.00 -8.80
CA LYS A 56 64.58 -4.97 -8.24
C LYS A 56 63.67 -4.40 -7.16
N LYS A 57 64.20 -3.56 -6.26
CA LYS A 57 63.42 -2.88 -5.23
C LYS A 57 62.38 -1.94 -5.81
N VAL A 58 62.74 -1.12 -6.82
CA VAL A 58 61.80 -0.22 -7.51
C VAL A 58 60.66 -1.02 -8.14
N ASN A 59 60.98 -2.16 -8.77
CA ASN A 59 59.95 -3.01 -9.38
C ASN A 59 59.04 -3.66 -8.35
N ASN A 60 59.57 -4.10 -7.18
CA ASN A 60 58.75 -4.61 -6.07
C ASN A 60 57.80 -3.53 -5.58
N VAL A 61 58.26 -2.28 -5.34
CA VAL A 61 57.41 -1.16 -4.93
C VAL A 61 56.30 -0.91 -5.94
N SER A 62 56.65 -0.91 -7.24
CA SER A 62 55.66 -0.71 -8.31
C SER A 62 54.61 -1.85 -8.35
N LEU A 63 55.04 -3.11 -8.19
CA LEU A 63 54.13 -4.26 -8.11
C LEU A 63 53.19 -4.16 -6.92
N MET A 64 53.69 -3.75 -5.73
CA MET A 64 52.86 -3.59 -4.55
C MET A 64 51.81 -2.47 -4.73
N LYS A 65 52.18 -1.35 -5.38
CA LYS A 65 51.23 -0.28 -5.73
C LYS A 65 50.18 -0.76 -6.72
N ILE A 66 50.55 -1.55 -7.72
CA ILE A 66 49.59 -2.13 -8.68
C ILE A 66 48.68 -3.17 -7.99
N ASN A 67 49.20 -3.95 -7.04
CA ASN A 67 48.37 -4.83 -6.20
C ASN A 67 47.29 -4.04 -5.45
N HIS A 68 47.66 -2.90 -4.86
CA HIS A 68 46.69 -2.03 -4.21
C HIS A 68 45.68 -1.43 -5.21
N GLY A 69 46.12 -1.01 -6.39
CA GLY A 69 45.22 -0.58 -7.47
C GLY A 69 44.23 -1.67 -7.90
N MET A 70 44.65 -2.93 -7.91
CA MET A 70 43.75 -4.07 -8.19
C MET A 70 42.75 -4.29 -7.09
N GLU A 71 43.15 -4.13 -5.83
CA GLU A 71 42.23 -4.22 -4.68
C GLU A 71 41.13 -3.16 -4.76
N LEU A 72 41.49 -1.91 -5.07
CA LEU A 72 40.51 -0.82 -5.25
C LEU A 72 39.59 -1.02 -6.47
N SER A 73 40.16 -1.47 -7.60
CA SER A 73 39.37 -1.68 -8.83
C SER A 73 38.53 -2.95 -8.80
N GLY A 74 38.86 -3.90 -7.94
CA GLY A 74 38.13 -5.16 -7.77
C GLY A 74 36.96 -5.09 -6.77
N ASP A 75 36.75 -3.94 -6.12
CA ASP A 75 35.60 -3.73 -5.25
C ASP A 75 34.37 -3.36 -6.09
N ASN A 76 33.62 -4.39 -6.49
CA ASN A 76 32.39 -4.24 -7.25
C ASN A 76 31.13 -4.07 -6.35
N SER A 77 31.30 -3.90 -5.05
CA SER A 77 30.18 -3.79 -4.11
C SER A 77 29.20 -2.66 -4.47
N CYS A 78 29.73 -1.57 -5.00
CA CYS A 78 28.91 -0.45 -5.48
C CYS A 78 28.05 -0.85 -6.69
N VAL A 79 28.62 -1.48 -7.70
CA VAL A 79 27.90 -1.91 -8.92
C VAL A 79 26.88 -2.97 -8.59
N MET A 80 27.20 -3.93 -7.70
CA MET A 80 26.25 -4.93 -7.22
C MET A 80 25.02 -4.27 -6.58
N LYS A 81 25.25 -3.35 -5.64
CA LYS A 81 24.14 -2.62 -4.97
C LYS A 81 23.32 -1.80 -5.96
N MET A 82 23.97 -1.14 -6.92
CA MET A 82 23.25 -0.41 -7.96
C MET A 82 22.33 -1.34 -8.78
N MET A 83 22.82 -2.50 -9.20
CA MET A 83 22.03 -3.48 -9.95
C MET A 83 20.86 -4.04 -9.14
N GLU A 84 21.06 -4.34 -7.85
CA GLU A 84 20.01 -4.78 -6.95
C GLU A 84 18.93 -3.70 -6.78
N GLN A 85 19.36 -2.44 -6.59
CA GLN A 85 18.44 -1.30 -6.46
C GLN A 85 17.64 -1.09 -7.74
N VAL A 86 18.28 -1.14 -8.91
CA VAL A 86 17.59 -1.03 -10.20
C VAL A 86 16.53 -2.13 -10.36
N THR A 87 16.87 -3.38 -10.06
CA THR A 87 15.93 -4.51 -10.13
C THR A 87 14.74 -4.32 -9.19
N SER A 88 14.99 -3.88 -7.96
CA SER A 88 13.94 -3.60 -6.96
C SER A 88 13.02 -2.47 -7.42
N GLN A 89 13.59 -1.39 -7.97
CA GLN A 89 12.82 -0.24 -8.45
C GLN A 89 11.98 -0.58 -9.70
N THR A 90 12.49 -1.42 -10.60
CA THR A 90 11.72 -1.90 -11.76
C THR A 90 10.46 -2.65 -11.30
N THR A 91 10.58 -3.48 -10.26
CA THR A 91 9.43 -4.16 -9.65
C THR A 91 8.45 -3.16 -9.03
N ALA A 92 8.95 -2.13 -8.34
CA ALA A 92 8.12 -1.09 -7.75
C ALA A 92 7.34 -0.30 -8.82
N ILE A 93 7.97 0.04 -9.94
CA ILE A 93 7.34 0.71 -11.09
C ILE A 93 6.21 -0.15 -11.66
N GLN A 94 6.43 -1.46 -11.77
CA GLN A 94 5.43 -2.40 -12.27
C GLN A 94 4.20 -2.48 -11.35
N ASN A 95 4.41 -2.47 -10.04
CA ASN A 95 3.34 -2.39 -9.04
C ASN A 95 2.60 -1.04 -9.11
N MET A 96 3.31 0.07 -9.29
CA MET A 96 2.70 1.40 -9.48
C MET A 96 1.83 1.45 -10.73
N SER A 97 2.27 0.85 -11.86
CA SER A 97 1.48 0.75 -13.08
C SER A 97 0.18 -0.04 -12.87
N THR A 98 0.24 -1.14 -12.13
CA THR A 98 -0.94 -1.94 -11.78
C THR A 98 -1.90 -1.13 -10.90
N ALA A 99 -1.38 -0.48 -9.85
CA ALA A 99 -2.18 0.36 -8.96
C ALA A 99 -2.86 1.52 -9.70
N SER A 100 -2.20 2.12 -10.70
CA SER A 100 -2.80 3.18 -11.53
C SER A 100 -3.99 2.69 -12.35
N LYS A 101 -3.95 1.48 -12.89
CA LYS A 101 -5.09 0.86 -13.59
C LYS A 101 -6.25 0.58 -12.64
N ASP A 102 -5.96 0.17 -11.41
CA ASP A 102 -6.98 -0.04 -10.39
C ASP A 102 -7.63 1.30 -9.97
N PHE A 103 -6.83 2.38 -9.90
CA PHE A 103 -7.36 3.73 -9.68
C PHE A 103 -8.29 4.18 -10.81
N GLU A 104 -7.89 4.00 -12.07
CA GLU A 104 -8.73 4.33 -13.23
C GLU A 104 -10.07 3.57 -13.20
N SER A 105 -10.03 2.27 -12.92
CA SER A 105 -11.23 1.45 -12.76
C SER A 105 -12.13 1.94 -11.63
N SER A 106 -11.53 2.34 -10.50
CA SER A 106 -12.26 2.87 -9.34
C SER A 106 -12.93 4.23 -9.65
N ILE A 107 -12.23 5.13 -10.35
CA ILE A 107 -12.78 6.42 -10.80
C ILE A 107 -13.99 6.19 -11.70
N ASN A 108 -13.91 5.28 -12.66
CA ASN A 108 -15.01 4.93 -13.56
C ASN A 108 -16.22 4.37 -12.78
N SER A 109 -15.98 3.51 -11.78
CA SER A 109 -17.05 2.98 -10.92
C SER A 109 -17.73 4.08 -10.11
N ILE A 110 -16.94 4.98 -9.49
CA ILE A 110 -17.47 6.12 -8.73
C ILE A 110 -18.28 7.04 -9.65
N SER A 111 -17.83 7.29 -10.87
CA SER A 111 -18.55 8.10 -11.86
C SER A 111 -19.93 7.53 -12.17
N ASN A 112 -20.03 6.22 -12.39
CA ASN A 112 -21.29 5.52 -12.63
C ASN A 112 -22.21 5.59 -11.41
N ASP A 113 -21.69 5.35 -10.20
CA ASP A 113 -22.47 5.41 -8.96
C ASP A 113 -23.06 6.82 -8.74
N VAL A 114 -22.28 7.86 -9.01
CA VAL A 114 -22.72 9.25 -8.89
C VAL A 114 -23.80 9.58 -9.93
N GLU A 115 -23.73 9.05 -11.14
CA GLU A 115 -24.77 9.20 -12.14
C GLU A 115 -26.09 8.52 -11.68
N HIS A 116 -26.02 7.34 -11.07
CA HIS A 116 -27.17 6.68 -10.46
C HIS A 116 -27.76 7.50 -9.31
N ILE A 117 -26.95 8.00 -8.39
CA ILE A 117 -27.41 8.84 -7.27
C ILE A 117 -28.10 10.11 -7.79
N LYS A 118 -27.59 10.72 -8.88
CA LYS A 118 -28.23 11.88 -9.53
C LYS A 118 -29.63 11.54 -10.01
N LYS A 119 -29.78 10.40 -10.66
CA LYS A 119 -31.08 9.93 -11.14
C LYS A 119 -32.07 9.67 -10.00
N ASP A 120 -31.58 9.00 -8.96
CA ASP A 120 -32.41 8.67 -7.77
C ASP A 120 -32.86 9.94 -7.03
N ALA A 121 -31.96 10.94 -6.92
CA ALA A 121 -32.30 12.23 -6.33
C ALA A 121 -33.36 12.98 -7.15
N GLN A 122 -33.26 12.95 -8.47
CA GLN A 122 -34.24 13.57 -9.37
C GLN A 122 -35.61 12.87 -9.24
N GLU A 123 -35.64 11.56 -9.23
CA GLU A 123 -36.87 10.78 -9.04
C GLU A 123 -37.52 11.06 -7.67
N ALA A 124 -36.71 11.21 -6.61
CA ALA A 124 -37.19 11.56 -5.27
C ALA A 124 -37.80 12.98 -5.26
N ILE A 125 -37.28 13.94 -6.02
CA ILE A 125 -37.88 15.29 -6.18
C ILE A 125 -39.24 15.16 -6.85
N GLU A 126 -39.39 14.39 -7.90
CA GLU A 126 -40.65 14.20 -8.61
C GLU A 126 -41.70 13.54 -7.73
N ILE A 127 -41.32 12.48 -6.97
CA ILE A 127 -42.18 11.82 -6.02
C ILE A 127 -42.62 12.78 -4.89
N SER A 128 -41.71 13.62 -4.38
CA SER A 128 -42.00 14.63 -3.37
C SER A 128 -43.02 15.64 -3.88
N GLN A 129 -42.88 16.13 -5.10
CA GLN A 129 -43.79 17.07 -5.72
C GLN A 129 -45.17 16.46 -5.92
N SER A 130 -45.27 15.21 -6.39
CA SER A 130 -46.52 14.47 -6.56
C SER A 130 -47.20 14.24 -5.20
N SER A 131 -46.44 13.86 -4.17
CA SER A 131 -46.93 13.64 -2.82
C SER A 131 -47.49 14.92 -2.21
N MET A 132 -46.85 16.06 -2.44
CA MET A 132 -47.30 17.39 -1.98
C MET A 132 -48.65 17.77 -2.62
N ASN A 133 -48.82 17.50 -3.93
CA ASN A 133 -50.08 17.73 -4.63
C ASN A 133 -51.20 16.86 -4.04
N ASN A 134 -50.97 15.56 -3.83
CA ASN A 134 -51.93 14.64 -3.23
C ASN A 134 -52.32 15.07 -1.78
N MET A 135 -51.36 15.55 -1.00
CA MET A 135 -51.63 16.06 0.34
C MET A 135 -52.50 17.32 0.33
N ASN A 136 -52.25 18.26 -0.61
CA ASN A 136 -53.07 19.45 -0.78
C ASN A 136 -54.53 19.10 -1.18
N GLU A 137 -54.68 18.12 -2.07
CA GLU A 137 -56.02 17.59 -2.39
C GLU A 137 -56.71 17.00 -1.16
N THR A 138 -55.97 16.24 -0.33
CA THR A 138 -56.45 15.67 0.92
C THR A 138 -56.89 16.77 1.90
N ILE A 139 -56.09 17.84 2.06
CA ILE A 139 -56.44 19.00 2.90
C ILE A 139 -57.78 19.62 2.43
N THR A 140 -57.93 19.78 1.13
CA THR A 140 -59.17 20.31 0.54
C THR A 140 -60.35 19.38 0.85
N ALA A 141 -60.20 18.08 0.69
CA ALA A 141 -61.25 17.10 0.99
C ALA A 141 -61.65 17.09 2.48
N VAL A 142 -60.63 17.13 3.38
CA VAL A 142 -60.89 17.20 4.83
C VAL A 142 -61.59 18.51 5.20
N THR A 143 -61.21 19.65 4.60
CA THR A 143 -61.85 20.94 4.85
C THR A 143 -63.31 20.92 4.42
N ASN A 144 -63.62 20.37 3.24
CA ASN A 144 -65.00 20.21 2.78
C ASN A 144 -65.81 19.28 3.74
N SER A 145 -65.20 18.18 4.24
CA SER A 145 -65.85 17.31 5.21
C SER A 145 -66.14 18.02 6.54
N VAL A 146 -65.26 18.91 7.00
CA VAL A 146 -65.52 19.74 8.20
C VAL A 146 -66.70 20.65 7.97
N ASP A 147 -66.84 21.29 6.80
CA ASP A 147 -67.98 22.16 6.47
C ASP A 147 -69.30 21.34 6.35
N GLU A 148 -69.27 20.14 5.78
CA GLU A 148 -70.41 19.25 5.75
C GLU A 148 -70.87 18.83 7.17
N ILE A 149 -69.92 18.43 8.03
CA ILE A 149 -70.21 18.11 9.42
C ILE A 149 -70.81 19.30 10.19
N ARG A 150 -70.32 20.52 9.93
CA ARG A 150 -70.90 21.72 10.52
C ARG A 150 -72.35 21.94 10.10
N SER A 151 -72.66 21.73 8.80
CA SER A 151 -74.04 21.79 8.31
C SER A 151 -74.94 20.68 8.94
N ILE A 152 -74.37 19.46 9.15
CA ILE A 152 -75.06 18.40 9.89
C ILE A 152 -75.36 18.87 11.32
N ASN A 153 -74.39 19.46 12.01
CA ASN A 153 -74.59 19.94 13.37
C ASN A 153 -75.70 21.02 13.46
N GLU A 154 -75.78 21.95 12.54
CA GLU A 154 -76.81 22.95 12.45
C GLU A 154 -78.20 22.27 12.29
N ASN A 155 -78.35 21.27 11.41
CA ASN A 155 -79.60 20.53 11.23
C ASN A 155 -79.98 19.76 12.47
N VAL A 156 -79.03 19.11 13.16
CA VAL A 156 -79.28 18.38 14.43
C VAL A 156 -79.79 19.33 15.53
N GLN A 157 -79.27 20.55 15.60
CA GLN A 157 -79.71 21.58 16.53
C GLN A 157 -81.23 21.99 16.22
N ILE A 158 -81.54 22.18 14.94
CA ILE A 158 -82.89 22.48 14.48
C ILE A 158 -83.85 21.29 14.86
N PHE A 159 -83.33 20.05 14.68
CA PHE A 159 -84.17 18.87 15.12
C PHE A 159 -84.36 18.88 16.61
N HIS A 160 -83.35 19.18 17.43
CA HIS A 160 -83.51 19.26 18.90
C HIS A 160 -84.57 20.28 19.30
N GLU A 161 -84.56 21.51 18.69
CA GLU A 161 -85.61 22.53 18.94
C GLU A 161 -86.98 22.05 18.53
N LYS A 162 -87.13 21.33 17.42
CA LYS A 162 -88.41 20.76 16.99
C LYS A 162 -88.96 19.72 17.97
N ILE A 163 -88.09 18.89 18.50
CA ILE A 163 -88.44 17.89 19.53
C ILE A 163 -88.90 18.59 20.79
N GLU A 164 -88.31 19.67 21.26
CA GLU A 164 -88.77 20.47 22.37
C GLU A 164 -90.18 21.08 22.10
N GLN A 165 -90.41 21.60 20.89
CA GLN A 165 -91.76 22.09 20.49
C GLN A 165 -92.82 21.01 20.51
N ILE A 166 -92.53 19.79 20.01
CA ILE A 166 -93.43 18.65 20.02
C ILE A 166 -93.77 18.26 21.47
N THR A 167 -92.74 18.22 22.37
CA THR A 167 -92.96 17.92 23.79
C THR A 167 -93.97 18.91 24.40
N ASN A 168 -93.77 20.19 24.15
CA ASN A 168 -94.68 21.23 24.63
C ASN A 168 -96.16 21.08 24.10
N ILE A 169 -96.29 20.70 22.80
CA ILE A 169 -97.57 20.46 22.19
C ILE A 169 -98.26 19.22 22.84
N ILE A 170 -97.56 18.14 23.10
CA ILE A 170 -98.07 16.93 23.70
C ILE A 170 -98.53 17.20 25.15
N ASP A 171 -97.77 17.99 25.91
CA ASP A 171 -98.15 18.39 27.25
C ASP A 171 -99.46 19.23 27.24
N MET A 172 -99.62 20.08 26.22
CA MET A 172 -100.89 20.81 26.04
C MET A 172 -102.08 19.86 25.71
N VAL A 173 -101.85 18.88 24.78
CA VAL A 173 -102.83 17.88 24.43
C VAL A 173 -103.27 17.08 25.68
N LYS A 174 -102.28 16.68 26.47
CA LYS A 174 -102.52 15.92 27.74
C LYS A 174 -103.29 16.75 28.75
N LYS A 175 -103.04 18.05 28.90
CA LYS A 175 -103.76 19.00 29.72
C LYS A 175 -105.21 19.13 29.24
N VAL A 176 -105.46 19.30 27.94
CA VAL A 176 -106.81 19.41 27.36
C VAL A 176 -107.56 18.10 27.52
N ALA A 177 -106.94 16.95 27.28
CA ALA A 177 -107.54 15.62 27.51
C ALA A 177 -107.97 15.44 28.97
N ASN A 178 -107.06 15.74 29.93
CA ASN A 178 -107.39 15.67 31.35
C ASN A 178 -108.58 16.60 31.78
N GLN A 179 -108.58 17.84 31.26
CA GLN A 179 -109.63 18.79 31.50
C GLN A 179 -110.99 18.28 30.91
N SER A 180 -110.94 17.75 29.67
CA SER A 180 -112.10 17.18 29.02
C SER A 180 -112.62 15.98 29.80
N GLY A 181 -111.75 15.14 30.33
CA GLY A 181 -112.11 14.00 31.20
C GLY A 181 -112.79 14.44 32.51
N LEU A 182 -112.28 15.53 33.11
CA LEU A 182 -112.87 16.11 34.32
C LEU A 182 -114.29 16.71 34.03
N LEU A 183 -114.39 17.44 32.89
CA LEU A 183 -115.65 17.99 32.43
C LEU A 183 -116.65 16.87 32.15
N ALA A 184 -116.26 15.81 31.48
CA ALA A 184 -117.10 14.60 31.23
C ALA A 184 -117.49 13.91 32.51
N LEU A 185 -116.62 13.81 33.51
CA LEU A 185 -116.96 13.26 34.82
C LEU A 185 -118.03 14.10 35.52
N ASN A 186 -117.83 15.42 35.52
CA ASN A 186 -118.82 16.32 36.09
C ASN A 186 -120.18 16.23 35.36
N ALA A 187 -120.18 16.14 34.05
CA ALA A 187 -121.40 15.95 33.22
C ALA A 187 -122.05 14.59 33.49
N SER A 188 -121.24 13.52 33.69
CA SER A 188 -121.78 12.18 34.08
C SER A 188 -122.48 12.21 35.47
N ILE A 189 -121.87 12.96 36.42
CA ILE A 189 -122.46 13.10 37.75
C ILE A 189 -123.78 13.86 37.68
N GLU A 190 -123.83 14.96 36.92
CA GLU A 190 -125.04 15.77 36.78
C GLU A 190 -126.15 15.03 35.99
N ALA A 191 -125.79 14.26 34.97
CA ALA A 191 -126.65 13.38 34.23
C ALA A 191 -127.22 12.25 35.10
N ALA A 192 -126.47 11.69 36.01
CA ALA A 192 -126.91 10.74 37.01
C ALA A 192 -127.91 11.38 38.00
N ARG A 193 -127.66 12.64 38.33
CA ARG A 193 -128.47 13.44 39.22
C ARG A 193 -129.92 13.75 38.65
N ALA A 194 -129.98 13.87 37.29
CA ALA A 194 -131.20 14.14 36.53
C ALA A 194 -132.09 12.86 36.33
N GLY A 195 -131.70 11.71 36.81
CA GLY A 195 -132.53 10.44 36.78
C GLY A 195 -132.77 10.01 35.32
N GLU A 196 -134.12 9.59 35.06
CA GLU A 196 -134.56 9.08 33.76
C GLU A 196 -134.20 10.11 32.57
N ALA A 197 -134.38 11.38 32.81
CA ALA A 197 -134.13 12.44 31.77
C ALA A 197 -132.69 12.61 31.38
N GLY A 198 -131.78 12.17 32.26
CA GLY A 198 -130.29 12.31 32.01
C GLY A 198 -129.59 11.09 31.33
N LYS A 199 -130.25 9.97 31.09
CA LYS A 199 -129.74 8.71 30.63
C LYS A 199 -128.99 8.88 29.33
N GLY A 200 -129.46 9.63 28.34
CA GLY A 200 -128.77 9.88 27.09
C GLY A 200 -127.49 10.76 27.25
N PHE A 201 -127.53 11.72 28.15
CA PHE A 201 -126.38 12.56 28.48
C PHE A 201 -125.31 11.78 29.27
N ALA A 202 -125.72 10.86 30.13
CA ALA A 202 -124.78 10.01 30.88
C ALA A 202 -123.91 9.12 29.93
N VAL A 203 -124.54 8.55 28.86
CA VAL A 203 -123.89 7.75 27.86
C VAL A 203 -122.84 8.60 27.06
N VAL A 204 -123.23 9.83 26.62
CA VAL A 204 -122.32 10.72 25.89
C VAL A 204 -121.17 11.17 26.80
N ALA A 205 -121.45 11.54 28.05
CA ALA A 205 -120.41 11.91 29.02
C ALA A 205 -119.48 10.73 29.31
N GLY A 206 -120.01 9.49 29.42
CA GLY A 206 -119.20 8.28 29.53
C GLY A 206 -118.27 8.08 28.34
N GLN A 207 -118.77 8.26 27.10
CA GLN A 207 -117.94 8.17 25.87
C GLN A 207 -116.91 9.26 25.79
N VAL A 208 -117.18 10.53 26.16
CA VAL A 208 -116.18 11.61 26.19
C VAL A 208 -115.13 11.37 27.25
N LYS A 209 -115.46 10.80 28.39
CA LYS A 209 -114.51 10.40 29.43
C LYS A 209 -113.58 9.29 28.94
N GLU A 210 -114.13 8.27 28.27
CA GLU A 210 -113.36 7.19 27.71
C GLU A 210 -112.42 7.71 26.59
N LEU A 211 -112.88 8.58 25.69
CA LEU A 211 -112.06 9.25 24.66
C LEU A 211 -110.90 10.10 25.26
N SER A 212 -111.23 10.83 26.36
CA SER A 212 -110.23 11.64 27.09
C SER A 212 -109.18 10.73 27.70
N ASN A 213 -109.56 9.59 28.33
CA ASN A 213 -108.53 8.64 28.86
C ASN A 213 -107.70 8.04 27.74
N SER A 214 -108.31 7.63 26.61
CA SER A 214 -107.57 7.10 25.46
C SER A 214 -106.66 8.15 24.83
N THR A 215 -107.11 9.42 24.80
CA THR A 215 -106.27 10.52 24.35
C THR A 215 -105.09 10.76 25.28
N THR A 216 -105.26 10.72 26.59
CA THR A 216 -104.18 10.83 27.57
C THR A 216 -103.18 9.67 27.42
N GLN A 217 -103.66 8.44 27.28
CA GLN A 217 -102.81 7.25 27.10
C GLN A 217 -101.99 7.36 25.77
N SER A 218 -102.68 7.79 24.71
CA SER A 218 -101.93 8.03 23.42
C SER A 218 -100.85 9.13 23.54
N ALA A 219 -101.16 10.20 24.27
CA ALA A 219 -100.21 11.27 24.57
C ALA A 219 -99.05 10.75 25.39
N ASP A 220 -99.28 9.87 26.38
CA ASP A 220 -98.18 9.25 27.16
C ASP A 220 -97.23 8.41 26.28
N MET A 221 -97.77 7.61 25.33
CA MET A 221 -96.99 6.83 24.38
C MET A 221 -96.13 7.78 23.47
N VAL A 222 -96.69 8.90 23.04
CA VAL A 222 -95.94 9.86 22.21
C VAL A 222 -94.82 10.54 23.01
N VAL A 223 -95.06 10.82 24.32
CA VAL A 223 -94.00 11.33 25.23
C VAL A 223 -92.85 10.35 25.31
N GLU A 224 -93.16 9.05 25.41
CA GLU A 224 -92.14 7.98 25.44
C GLU A 224 -91.29 8.03 24.14
N TYR A 225 -91.86 8.00 22.96
CA TYR A 225 -91.16 8.10 21.67
C TYR A 225 -90.40 9.39 21.50
N VAL A 226 -90.88 10.53 21.94
CA VAL A 226 -90.22 11.80 21.91
C VAL A 226 -88.99 11.83 22.82
N THR A 227 -89.08 11.14 23.97
CA THR A 227 -87.90 10.99 24.88
C THR A 227 -86.86 10.13 24.26
N GLU A 228 -87.17 9.01 23.63
CA GLU A 228 -86.18 8.18 22.88
C GLU A 228 -85.57 8.96 21.72
N LEU A 229 -86.36 9.75 20.99
CA LEU A 229 -85.87 10.62 19.93
C LEU A 229 -84.90 11.67 20.48
N ARG A 230 -85.13 12.28 21.61
CA ARG A 230 -84.24 13.24 22.27
C ARG A 230 -82.93 12.61 22.66
N GLU A 231 -82.96 11.41 23.26
CA GLU A 231 -81.77 10.67 23.60
C GLU A 231 -80.91 10.37 22.34
N SER A 232 -81.52 9.94 21.24
CA SER A 232 -80.87 9.70 19.97
C SER A 232 -80.24 10.94 19.36
N ILE A 233 -80.89 12.10 19.53
CA ILE A 233 -80.34 13.38 19.08
C ILE A 233 -79.15 13.80 19.94
N GLU A 234 -79.16 13.62 21.25
CA GLU A 234 -78.06 13.88 22.15
C GLU A 234 -76.81 13.03 21.77
N GLU A 235 -77.05 11.72 21.46
CA GLU A 235 -75.98 10.85 20.93
C GLU A 235 -75.44 11.33 19.60
N LEU A 236 -76.29 11.77 18.66
CA LEU A 236 -75.88 12.35 17.38
C LEU A 236 -75.06 13.61 17.57
N ILE A 237 -75.36 14.54 18.47
CA ILE A 237 -74.62 15.71 18.81
C ILE A 237 -73.19 15.33 19.28
N SER A 238 -73.12 14.34 20.16
CA SER A 238 -71.85 13.83 20.67
C SER A 238 -71.02 13.23 19.55
N LEU A 239 -71.56 12.44 18.64
CA LEU A 239 -70.92 11.82 17.52
C LEU A 239 -70.38 12.87 16.52
N VAL A 240 -71.21 13.91 16.22
CA VAL A 240 -70.79 15.04 15.34
C VAL A 240 -69.61 15.80 15.92
N ASN A 241 -69.67 16.14 17.23
CA ASN A 241 -68.58 16.82 17.91
C ASN A 241 -67.24 16.02 17.88
N ASN A 242 -67.34 14.71 18.19
CA ASN A 242 -66.19 13.81 18.12
C ASN A 242 -65.61 13.69 16.70
N THR A 243 -66.46 13.63 15.68
CA THR A 243 -66.03 13.57 14.27
C THR A 243 -65.35 14.84 13.86
N THR A 244 -65.87 16.00 14.27
CA THR A 244 -65.17 17.31 14.02
C THR A 244 -63.79 17.35 14.63
N ASP A 245 -63.64 16.96 15.90
CA ASP A 245 -62.34 16.90 16.59
C ASP A 245 -61.35 15.97 15.86
N HIS A 246 -61.84 14.80 15.40
CA HIS A 246 -61.03 13.86 14.62
C HIS A 246 -60.58 14.44 13.26
N LEU A 247 -61.44 15.14 12.55
CA LEU A 247 -61.15 15.78 11.27
C LEU A 247 -60.15 16.93 11.46
N GLU A 248 -60.29 17.77 12.48
CA GLU A 248 -59.34 18.86 12.78
C GLU A 248 -57.96 18.33 13.13
N LYS A 249 -57.85 17.29 13.97
CA LYS A 249 -56.60 16.60 14.30
C LYS A 249 -55.99 15.92 13.08
N GLY A 250 -56.79 15.34 12.21
CA GLY A 250 -56.41 14.74 10.94
C GLY A 250 -55.78 15.81 10.01
N ASN A 251 -56.45 16.95 9.86
CA ASN A 251 -55.97 18.07 9.05
C ASN A 251 -54.62 18.58 9.53
N ALA A 252 -54.47 18.79 10.85
CA ALA A 252 -53.17 19.22 11.42
C ALA A 252 -52.02 18.23 11.16
N LYS A 253 -52.31 16.92 11.11
CA LYS A 253 -51.32 15.88 10.75
C LYS A 253 -50.94 15.97 9.26
N VAL A 254 -51.93 16.12 8.38
CA VAL A 254 -51.67 16.24 6.94
C VAL A 254 -50.85 17.50 6.64
N GLN A 255 -51.14 18.64 7.28
CA GLN A 255 -50.33 19.89 7.13
C GLN A 255 -48.88 19.69 7.57
N ARG A 256 -48.60 18.96 8.64
CA ARG A 256 -47.23 18.60 9.03
C ARG A 256 -46.56 17.74 7.98
N SER A 257 -47.27 16.73 7.44
CA SER A 257 -46.71 15.90 6.37
C SER A 257 -46.35 16.71 5.10
N VAL A 258 -47.12 17.73 4.77
CA VAL A 258 -46.78 18.67 3.68
C VAL A 258 -45.46 19.36 3.97
N GLN A 259 -45.23 19.86 5.19
CA GLN A 259 -44.00 20.49 5.58
C GLN A 259 -42.82 19.51 5.53
N ASP A 260 -42.99 18.28 6.01
CA ASP A 260 -41.94 17.25 5.97
C ASP A 260 -41.53 16.90 4.52
N ILE A 261 -42.50 16.79 3.61
CA ILE A 261 -42.27 16.56 2.18
C ILE A 261 -41.58 17.74 1.53
N SER A 262 -41.91 18.99 1.90
CA SER A 262 -41.23 20.19 1.43
C SER A 262 -39.73 20.20 1.83
N ASN A 263 -39.46 19.87 3.11
CA ASN A 263 -38.10 19.74 3.62
C ASN A 263 -37.32 18.64 2.89
N LEU A 264 -37.97 17.51 2.55
CA LEU A 264 -37.37 16.45 1.76
C LEU A 264 -36.96 16.95 0.36
N GLY A 265 -37.82 17.73 -0.29
CA GLY A 265 -37.48 18.36 -1.57
C GLY A 265 -36.23 19.25 -1.50
N GLU A 266 -36.14 20.10 -0.48
CA GLU A 266 -34.95 20.95 -0.25
C GLU A 266 -33.67 20.10 -0.03
N HIS A 267 -33.79 19.01 0.73
CA HIS A 267 -32.64 18.09 0.93
C HIS A 267 -32.18 17.41 -0.35
N MET A 268 -33.13 17.06 -1.24
CA MET A 268 -32.78 16.47 -2.54
C MET A 268 -32.09 17.49 -3.45
N GLU A 269 -32.48 18.76 -3.43
CA GLU A 269 -31.76 19.82 -4.15
C GLU A 269 -30.32 20.00 -3.63
N LEU A 270 -30.12 19.95 -2.31
CA LEU A 270 -28.79 20.00 -1.71
C LEU A 270 -27.94 18.78 -2.13
N ILE A 271 -28.53 17.60 -2.20
CA ILE A 271 -27.85 16.40 -2.72
C ILE A 271 -27.45 16.60 -4.18
N ASN A 272 -28.34 17.13 -5.02
CA ASN A 272 -28.03 17.40 -6.43
C ASN A 272 -26.86 18.38 -6.60
N ASN A 273 -26.79 19.42 -5.77
CA ASN A 273 -25.68 20.37 -5.78
C ASN A 273 -24.35 19.71 -5.34
N ARG A 274 -24.39 18.79 -4.36
CA ARG A 274 -23.20 18.01 -3.94
C ARG A 274 -22.73 17.07 -5.04
N ILE A 275 -23.64 16.47 -5.79
CA ILE A 275 -23.33 15.60 -6.93
C ILE A 275 -22.50 16.37 -7.98
N VAL A 276 -22.84 17.61 -8.28
CA VAL A 276 -22.04 18.44 -9.21
C VAL A 276 -20.60 18.60 -8.72
N ASN A 277 -20.42 18.89 -7.42
CA ASN A 277 -19.07 19.01 -6.84
C ASN A 277 -18.29 17.67 -6.89
N ILE A 278 -18.97 16.55 -6.74
CA ILE A 278 -18.34 15.22 -6.84
C ILE A 278 -17.90 14.94 -8.28
N PHE A 279 -18.71 15.32 -9.29
CA PHE A 279 -18.32 15.19 -10.70
C PHE A 279 -17.07 16.02 -11.01
N ASP A 280 -16.96 17.23 -10.50
CA ASP A 280 -15.77 18.08 -10.68
C ASP A 280 -14.54 17.44 -10.01
N ALA A 281 -14.71 16.84 -8.82
CA ALA A 281 -13.65 16.12 -8.14
C ALA A 281 -13.23 14.84 -8.92
N ILE A 282 -14.17 14.09 -9.50
CA ILE A 282 -13.90 12.91 -10.34
C ILE A 282 -13.08 13.31 -11.58
N ASN A 283 -13.46 14.38 -12.27
CA ASN A 283 -12.72 14.89 -13.44
C ASN A 283 -11.28 15.27 -13.05
N THR A 284 -11.13 16.02 -11.95
CA THR A 284 -9.79 16.38 -11.44
C THR A 284 -8.98 15.13 -11.09
N GLN A 285 -9.58 14.14 -10.46
CA GLN A 285 -8.90 12.89 -10.09
C GLN A 285 -8.53 12.05 -11.31
N SER A 286 -9.34 12.09 -12.38
CA SER A 286 -9.02 11.45 -13.66
C SER A 286 -7.79 12.09 -14.30
N ASP A 287 -7.72 13.45 -14.33
CA ASP A 287 -6.59 14.18 -14.87
C ASP A 287 -5.31 13.87 -14.09
N VAL A 288 -5.36 13.91 -12.74
CA VAL A 288 -4.23 13.55 -11.88
C VAL A 288 -3.78 12.11 -12.11
N THR A 289 -4.71 11.19 -12.31
CA THR A 289 -4.38 9.77 -12.59
C THR A 289 -3.68 9.62 -13.93
N ASN A 290 -4.12 10.35 -14.96
CA ASN A 290 -3.46 10.37 -16.26
C ASN A 290 -2.03 10.94 -16.18
N ASP A 291 -1.83 12.03 -15.46
CA ASP A 291 -0.50 12.61 -15.21
C ASP A 291 0.39 11.62 -14.46
N PHE A 292 -0.17 10.89 -13.49
CA PHE A 292 0.55 9.87 -12.74
C PHE A 292 1.00 8.70 -13.64
N VAL A 293 0.13 8.24 -14.56
CA VAL A 293 0.48 7.20 -15.55
C VAL A 293 1.63 7.67 -16.46
N GLN A 294 1.59 8.92 -16.94
CA GLN A 294 2.67 9.48 -17.74
C GLN A 294 4.00 9.56 -16.96
N MET A 295 3.93 9.96 -15.70
CA MET A 295 5.10 10.03 -14.81
C MET A 295 5.70 8.64 -14.59
N ILE A 296 4.89 7.61 -14.35
CA ILE A 296 5.34 6.21 -14.26
C ILE A 296 6.06 5.77 -15.54
N GLY A 297 5.51 6.12 -16.71
CA GLY A 297 6.14 5.86 -18.00
C GLY A 297 7.54 6.48 -18.12
N SER A 298 7.67 7.75 -17.75
CA SER A 298 8.95 8.47 -17.77
C SER A 298 9.96 7.90 -16.77
N ILE A 299 9.48 7.48 -15.60
CA ILE A 299 10.32 6.80 -14.60
C ILE A 299 10.79 5.45 -15.15
N ALA A 300 9.94 4.66 -15.79
CA ALA A 300 10.31 3.37 -16.39
C ALA A 300 11.42 3.55 -17.44
N GLU A 301 11.31 4.51 -18.35
CA GLU A 301 12.32 4.83 -19.35
C GLU A 301 13.65 5.25 -18.70
N SER A 302 13.58 6.04 -17.62
CA SER A 302 14.78 6.44 -16.87
C SER A 302 15.48 5.25 -16.22
N TYR A 303 14.73 4.25 -15.74
CA TYR A 303 15.29 3.03 -15.16
C TYR A 303 15.87 2.09 -16.21
N ASP A 304 15.30 2.02 -17.41
CA ASP A 304 15.91 1.29 -18.55
C ASP A 304 17.28 1.90 -18.90
N THR A 305 17.35 3.22 -18.97
CA THR A 305 18.62 3.96 -19.20
C THR A 305 19.62 3.71 -18.06
N LEU A 306 19.18 3.77 -16.80
CA LEU A 306 20.02 3.51 -15.65
C LEU A 306 20.55 2.06 -15.63
N THR A 307 19.75 1.10 -16.09
CA THR A 307 20.17 -0.30 -16.24
C THR A 307 21.32 -0.41 -17.25
N GLU A 308 21.21 0.25 -18.40
CA GLU A 308 22.26 0.28 -19.44
C GLU A 308 23.54 0.97 -18.93
N ASP A 309 23.40 2.08 -18.21
CA ASP A 309 24.52 2.79 -17.60
C ASP A 309 25.24 1.93 -16.53
N CYS A 310 24.49 1.18 -15.71
CA CYS A 310 25.07 0.23 -14.75
C CYS A 310 25.87 -0.87 -15.45
N ILE A 311 25.32 -1.46 -16.52
CA ILE A 311 25.99 -2.49 -17.32
C ILE A 311 27.25 -1.91 -17.98
N THR A 312 27.15 -0.74 -18.55
CA THR A 312 28.27 -0.05 -19.21
C THR A 312 29.38 0.28 -18.21
N THR A 313 29.02 0.79 -17.03
CA THR A 313 29.95 1.07 -15.94
C THR A 313 30.66 -0.20 -15.46
N GLY A 314 29.87 -1.28 -15.25
CA GLY A 314 30.40 -2.58 -14.89
C GLY A 314 31.39 -3.13 -15.90
N ASN A 315 31.11 -3.00 -17.21
CA ASN A 315 32.04 -3.36 -18.31
C ASN A 315 33.31 -2.53 -18.29
N HIS A 316 33.24 -1.23 -18.04
CA HIS A 316 34.41 -0.38 -17.93
C HIS A 316 35.29 -0.78 -16.75
N LEU A 317 34.68 -1.02 -15.57
CA LEU A 317 35.45 -1.48 -14.40
C LEU A 317 36.05 -2.87 -14.63
N TYR A 318 35.34 -3.77 -15.29
CA TYR A 318 35.88 -5.06 -15.70
C TYR A 318 37.13 -4.90 -16.60
N ARG A 319 37.06 -4.06 -17.63
CA ARG A 319 38.23 -3.81 -18.54
C ARG A 319 39.40 -3.19 -17.83
N ILE A 320 39.17 -2.23 -16.92
CA ILE A 320 40.21 -1.63 -16.09
C ILE A 320 40.84 -2.68 -15.20
N GLY A 321 40.06 -3.47 -14.47
CA GLY A 321 40.54 -4.53 -13.61
C GLY A 321 41.34 -5.58 -14.37
N ARG A 322 40.91 -5.99 -15.56
CA ARG A 322 41.65 -6.92 -16.44
C ARG A 322 42.99 -6.34 -16.90
N TYR A 323 43.03 -5.04 -17.23
CA TYR A 323 44.31 -4.37 -17.60
C TYR A 323 45.25 -4.34 -16.41
N ILE A 324 44.78 -3.97 -15.23
CA ILE A 324 45.58 -3.93 -14.00
C ILE A 324 46.09 -5.34 -13.66
N ASP A 325 45.22 -6.36 -13.68
CA ASP A 325 45.59 -7.76 -13.38
C ASP A 325 46.65 -8.31 -14.37
N THR A 326 46.48 -8.01 -15.67
CA THR A 326 47.47 -8.41 -16.69
C THR A 326 48.79 -7.75 -16.44
N THR A 327 48.82 -6.45 -16.16
CA THR A 327 50.04 -5.68 -15.87
C THR A 327 50.71 -6.22 -14.60
N ARG A 328 49.96 -6.45 -13.54
CA ARG A 328 50.41 -7.04 -12.28
C ARG A 328 51.08 -8.41 -12.50
N ASN A 329 50.39 -9.31 -13.23
CA ASN A 329 50.87 -10.66 -13.50
C ASN A 329 52.16 -10.62 -14.36
N ASN A 330 52.27 -9.71 -15.31
CA ASN A 330 53.49 -9.55 -16.11
C ASN A 330 54.66 -9.03 -15.27
N MET A 331 54.38 -8.06 -14.37
CA MET A 331 55.42 -7.56 -13.45
C MET A 331 55.85 -8.63 -12.44
N ALA A 332 54.94 -9.44 -11.91
CA ALA A 332 55.29 -10.52 -10.97
C ALA A 332 56.11 -11.64 -11.60
N LYS A 333 55.98 -11.88 -12.91
CA LYS A 333 56.82 -12.84 -13.67
C LYS A 333 58.18 -12.30 -14.01
N GLY A 334 58.33 -10.98 -13.96
CA GLY A 334 59.55 -10.32 -14.33
C GLY A 334 60.54 -10.24 -13.17
N PHE A 335 61.34 -9.22 -13.26
CA PHE A 335 62.46 -8.91 -12.41
C PHE A 335 62.01 -8.41 -11.00
N THR A 336 61.89 -9.33 -10.05
CA THR A 336 61.50 -9.02 -8.68
C THR A 336 62.39 -9.69 -7.65
N ALA A 337 62.49 -9.10 -6.45
CA ALA A 337 63.15 -9.70 -5.29
C ALA A 337 62.16 -9.71 -4.12
N LEU A 338 60.96 -10.35 -4.37
CA LEU A 338 59.88 -10.39 -3.40
C LEU A 338 60.27 -11.19 -2.17
N THR A 339 59.96 -10.64 -1.00
CA THR A 339 60.04 -11.32 0.28
C THR A 339 58.91 -12.36 0.41
N THR A 340 59.01 -13.25 1.39
CA THR A 340 57.88 -14.16 1.69
C THR A 340 56.57 -13.41 2.01
N GLN A 341 56.69 -12.27 2.68
CA GLN A 341 55.50 -11.46 3.03
C GLN A 341 54.96 -10.72 1.80
N ASP A 342 55.81 -10.29 0.86
CA ASP A 342 55.39 -9.74 -0.44
C ASP A 342 54.61 -10.79 -1.24
N TRP A 343 55.05 -12.06 -1.25
CA TRP A 343 54.34 -13.17 -1.89
C TRP A 343 52.96 -13.41 -1.24
N LEU A 344 52.87 -13.35 0.08
CA LEU A 344 51.58 -13.50 0.77
C LEU A 344 50.59 -12.38 0.37
N ARG A 345 51.11 -11.14 0.15
CA ARG A 345 50.30 -10.06 -0.38
C ARG A 345 49.89 -10.31 -1.84
N VAL A 346 50.76 -10.82 -2.67
CA VAL A 346 50.43 -11.22 -4.04
C VAL A 346 49.31 -12.29 -4.02
N PHE A 347 49.41 -13.31 -3.17
CA PHE A 347 48.40 -14.36 -3.05
C PHE A 347 47.08 -13.81 -2.55
N GLN A 348 47.09 -12.87 -1.61
CA GLN A 348 45.89 -12.21 -1.12
C GLN A 348 45.17 -11.48 -2.27
N ILE A 349 45.90 -10.74 -3.09
CA ILE A 349 45.32 -10.02 -4.24
C ILE A 349 44.92 -10.99 -5.36
N ASP A 350 45.66 -12.09 -5.59
CA ASP A 350 45.26 -13.12 -6.55
C ASP A 350 43.88 -13.67 -6.21
N HIS A 351 43.57 -13.89 -4.90
CA HIS A 351 42.25 -14.40 -4.45
C HIS A 351 41.19 -13.31 -4.38
N HIS A 352 41.58 -12.05 -4.15
CA HIS A 352 40.66 -10.93 -4.36
C HIS A 352 40.23 -10.82 -5.83
N THR A 353 41.22 -10.88 -6.76
CA THR A 353 40.92 -10.90 -8.19
C THR A 353 40.08 -12.12 -8.58
N PHE A 354 40.29 -13.27 -7.91
CA PHE A 354 39.51 -14.47 -8.15
C PHE A 354 38.06 -14.27 -7.77
N THR A 355 37.72 -13.71 -6.59
CA THR A 355 36.35 -13.39 -6.20
C THR A 355 35.72 -12.37 -7.14
N TRP A 356 36.48 -11.35 -7.56
CA TRP A 356 36.04 -10.38 -8.54
C TRP A 356 35.70 -11.00 -9.90
N ARG A 357 36.45 -12.00 -10.36
CA ARG A 357 36.16 -12.74 -11.60
C ARG A 357 34.88 -13.60 -11.47
N VAL A 358 34.66 -14.22 -10.33
CA VAL A 358 33.41 -14.97 -10.06
C VAL A 358 32.20 -14.02 -10.17
N TYR A 359 32.29 -12.83 -9.58
CA TYR A 359 31.25 -11.81 -9.73
C TYR A 359 31.02 -11.40 -11.21
N ASN A 360 32.11 -11.13 -11.95
CA ASN A 360 32.00 -10.74 -13.36
C ASN A 360 31.38 -11.85 -14.22
N ASN A 361 31.59 -13.11 -13.85
CA ASN A 361 30.88 -14.24 -14.48
C ASN A 361 29.36 -14.20 -14.20
N LEU A 362 28.95 -13.94 -12.97
CA LEU A 362 27.55 -13.80 -12.60
C LEU A 362 26.88 -12.57 -13.24
N ALA A 363 27.65 -11.52 -13.47
CA ALA A 363 27.21 -10.29 -14.13
C ALA A 363 27.29 -10.35 -15.67
N ASN A 364 27.72 -11.49 -16.24
CA ASN A 364 27.90 -11.70 -17.67
C ASN A 364 28.98 -10.81 -18.33
N PHE A 365 29.92 -10.28 -17.56
CA PHE A 365 31.09 -9.54 -18.09
C PHE A 365 32.27 -10.47 -18.43
N GLU A 366 32.29 -11.67 -17.86
CA GLU A 366 33.31 -12.69 -18.11
C GLU A 366 32.62 -14.07 -18.20
N HIS A 367 33.18 -14.99 -18.99
CA HIS A 367 32.78 -16.38 -19.03
C HIS A 367 33.93 -17.24 -18.48
N LEU A 368 33.78 -17.70 -17.25
CA LEU A 368 34.73 -18.59 -16.59
C LEU A 368 34.44 -20.04 -16.92
N LYS A 369 35.53 -20.83 -17.05
CA LYS A 369 35.40 -22.29 -17.10
C LYS A 369 35.66 -22.86 -15.71
N ILE A 370 35.01 -23.96 -15.37
CA ILE A 370 35.13 -24.59 -14.06
C ILE A 370 36.55 -24.96 -13.68
N GLU A 371 37.40 -25.33 -14.69
CA GLU A 371 38.80 -25.65 -14.47
C GLU A 371 39.62 -24.45 -13.97
N GLN A 372 39.16 -23.23 -14.17
CA GLN A 372 39.77 -22.01 -13.67
C GLN A 372 39.43 -21.74 -12.19
N LEU A 373 38.39 -22.37 -11.67
CA LEU A 373 37.88 -22.20 -10.31
C LEU A 373 38.30 -23.33 -9.39
N ASN A 374 38.22 -24.57 -9.87
CA ASN A 374 38.42 -25.78 -9.07
C ASN A 374 39.89 -26.17 -8.97
N ASN A 375 40.71 -25.31 -8.39
CA ASN A 375 42.17 -25.65 -8.32
C ASN A 375 42.93 -25.05 -7.12
N PRO A 376 42.53 -25.36 -5.86
CA PRO A 376 43.19 -24.79 -4.68
C PRO A 376 44.65 -25.32 -4.53
N LYS A 377 44.99 -26.47 -5.09
CA LYS A 377 46.36 -27.05 -4.96
C LYS A 377 47.34 -26.53 -6.05
N THR A 378 46.83 -26.10 -7.18
CA THR A 378 47.66 -25.71 -8.32
C THR A 378 47.67 -24.21 -8.58
N CYS A 379 46.91 -23.38 -7.84
CA CYS A 379 47.04 -21.94 -7.81
C CYS A 379 48.45 -21.57 -7.24
N LYS A 380 48.86 -20.31 -7.37
CA LYS A 380 50.19 -19.86 -6.91
C LYS A 380 50.36 -20.11 -5.39
N LEU A 381 49.36 -19.81 -4.56
CA LEU A 381 49.40 -20.09 -3.12
C LEU A 381 49.49 -21.59 -2.83
N GLY A 382 48.67 -22.41 -3.50
CA GLY A 382 48.70 -23.88 -3.29
C GLY A 382 50.05 -24.47 -3.62
N LYS A 383 50.69 -24.08 -4.72
CA LYS A 383 52.05 -24.48 -5.08
C LYS A 383 53.08 -24.01 -4.07
N TRP A 384 52.97 -22.75 -3.63
CA TRP A 384 53.89 -22.22 -2.62
C TRP A 384 53.73 -22.95 -1.29
N ALA A 385 52.48 -23.19 -0.86
CA ALA A 385 52.19 -23.93 0.38
C ALA A 385 52.76 -25.36 0.35
N ALA A 386 52.63 -26.05 -0.79
CA ALA A 386 53.21 -27.40 -0.98
C ALA A 386 54.74 -27.41 -0.98
N SER A 387 55.39 -26.28 -1.29
CA SER A 387 56.84 -26.17 -1.26
C SER A 387 57.41 -25.82 0.11
N GLN A 388 56.58 -25.56 1.12
CA GLN A 388 57.06 -25.24 2.47
C GLN A 388 57.56 -26.49 3.17
N THR A 389 58.73 -26.41 3.79
CA THR A 389 59.35 -27.50 4.51
C THR A 389 59.69 -27.19 5.97
N ASP A 390 59.63 -25.94 6.37
CA ASP A 390 59.93 -25.52 7.74
C ASP A 390 58.82 -26.00 8.69
N PRO A 391 59.17 -26.85 9.68
CA PRO A 391 58.17 -27.36 10.65
C PRO A 391 57.49 -26.24 11.46
N LYS A 392 58.16 -25.09 11.68
CA LYS A 392 57.60 -23.96 12.39
C LYS A 392 56.47 -23.31 11.57
N ILE A 393 56.55 -23.32 10.25
CA ILE A 393 55.56 -22.79 9.35
C ILE A 393 54.40 -23.79 9.17
N ILE A 394 54.69 -25.01 8.71
CA ILE A 394 53.69 -25.99 8.33
C ILE A 394 52.82 -26.49 9.49
N ASN A 395 53.35 -26.48 10.71
CA ASN A 395 52.61 -26.91 11.92
C ASN A 395 51.88 -25.77 12.61
N SER A 396 52.11 -24.50 12.23
CA SER A 396 51.45 -23.35 12.86
C SER A 396 49.96 -23.35 12.60
N GLN A 397 49.21 -22.85 13.58
CA GLN A 397 47.73 -22.72 13.44
C GLN A 397 47.39 -21.65 12.41
N GLU A 398 48.22 -20.57 12.32
CA GLU A 398 48.08 -19.48 11.38
C GLU A 398 48.14 -19.98 9.94
N PHE A 399 49.14 -20.80 9.61
CA PHE A 399 49.29 -21.40 8.26
C PHE A 399 48.11 -22.34 7.92
N LYS A 400 47.70 -23.19 8.87
CA LYS A 400 46.56 -24.08 8.68
C LYS A 400 45.26 -23.30 8.44
N ASN A 401 45.06 -22.18 9.14
CA ASN A 401 43.88 -21.30 8.94
C ASN A 401 43.89 -20.68 7.55
N VAL A 402 45.04 -20.22 7.07
CA VAL A 402 45.19 -19.71 5.68
C VAL A 402 44.72 -20.77 4.68
N LEU A 403 45.21 -22.02 4.80
CA LEU A 403 44.85 -23.08 3.87
C LEU A 403 43.35 -23.45 3.95
N LYS A 404 42.80 -23.51 5.14
CA LYS A 404 41.39 -23.80 5.36
C LYS A 404 40.48 -22.81 4.65
N HIS A 405 40.72 -21.51 4.87
CA HIS A 405 39.88 -20.48 4.28
C HIS A 405 40.16 -20.31 2.78
N HIS A 406 41.35 -20.56 2.32
CA HIS A 406 41.71 -20.63 0.90
C HIS A 406 40.90 -21.74 0.17
N GLU A 407 40.78 -22.92 0.74
CA GLU A 407 39.95 -24.01 0.18
C GLU A 407 38.50 -23.60 0.09
N GLY A 408 37.96 -22.93 1.14
CA GLY A 408 36.57 -22.40 1.16
C GLY A 408 36.29 -21.45 0.00
N ILE A 409 37.22 -20.55 -0.37
CA ILE A 409 37.06 -19.65 -1.51
C ILE A 409 36.81 -20.44 -2.81
N HIS A 410 37.64 -21.46 -3.07
CA HIS A 410 37.53 -22.27 -4.29
C HIS A 410 36.26 -23.12 -4.32
N THR A 411 35.88 -23.71 -3.18
CA THR A 411 34.69 -24.54 -3.06
C THR A 411 33.42 -23.74 -3.34
N HIS A 412 33.22 -22.62 -2.64
CA HIS A 412 32.03 -21.79 -2.82
C HIS A 412 31.98 -21.09 -4.18
N ALA A 413 33.13 -20.76 -4.76
CA ALA A 413 33.19 -20.24 -6.13
C ALA A 413 32.71 -21.28 -7.16
N CYS A 414 33.09 -22.55 -7.00
CA CYS A 414 32.59 -23.63 -7.85
C CYS A 414 31.09 -23.84 -7.68
N ASP A 415 30.59 -23.84 -6.43
CA ASP A 415 29.14 -23.98 -6.16
C ASP A 415 28.35 -22.82 -6.78
N SER A 416 28.90 -21.59 -6.70
CA SER A 416 28.31 -20.40 -7.37
C SER A 416 28.27 -20.55 -8.88
N TRP A 417 29.35 -21.07 -9.47
CA TRP A 417 29.41 -21.31 -10.92
C TRP A 417 28.40 -22.38 -11.37
N TYR A 418 28.31 -23.52 -10.68
CA TYR A 418 27.33 -24.56 -11.00
C TYR A 418 25.89 -24.06 -10.90
N ALA A 419 25.57 -23.32 -9.84
CA ALA A 419 24.24 -22.75 -9.67
C ALA A 419 23.90 -21.73 -10.79
N ALA A 420 24.88 -20.98 -11.28
CA ALA A 420 24.71 -20.06 -12.40
C ALA A 420 24.48 -20.79 -13.73
N GLU A 421 25.22 -21.87 -14.01
CA GLU A 421 25.02 -22.71 -15.20
C GLU A 421 23.64 -23.40 -15.20
N ASP A 422 23.15 -23.79 -14.03
CA ASP A 422 21.81 -24.35 -13.85
C ASP A 422 20.68 -23.27 -13.93
N GLY A 423 21.03 -22.02 -14.15
CA GLY A 423 20.09 -20.88 -14.26
C GLY A 423 19.51 -20.42 -12.92
N ASN A 424 19.97 -20.95 -11.79
CA ASN A 424 19.52 -20.57 -10.46
C ASN A 424 20.34 -19.37 -9.92
N ARG A 425 19.95 -18.18 -10.35
CA ARG A 425 20.65 -16.93 -10.00
C ARG A 425 20.69 -16.64 -8.49
N GLU A 426 19.61 -16.95 -7.78
CA GLU A 426 19.52 -16.72 -6.32
C GLU A 426 20.55 -17.60 -5.58
N LEU A 427 20.58 -18.88 -5.89
CA LEU A 427 21.53 -19.83 -5.31
C LEU A 427 22.99 -19.45 -5.70
N ALA A 428 23.21 -19.02 -6.94
CA ALA A 428 24.52 -18.57 -7.41
C ALA A 428 25.02 -17.35 -6.61
N LEU A 429 24.17 -16.36 -6.36
CA LEU A 429 24.49 -15.21 -5.52
C LEU A 429 24.72 -15.60 -4.05
N HIS A 430 23.94 -16.54 -3.53
CA HIS A 430 24.15 -17.06 -2.17
C HIS A 430 25.56 -17.66 -2.02
N HIS A 431 25.96 -18.55 -2.92
CA HIS A 431 27.31 -19.14 -2.90
C HIS A 431 28.42 -18.13 -3.19
N PHE A 432 28.16 -17.12 -4.02
CA PHE A 432 29.08 -16.01 -4.20
C PHE A 432 29.32 -15.21 -2.90
N ASN A 433 28.28 -14.95 -2.12
CA ASN A 433 28.42 -14.28 -0.82
C ASN A 433 29.25 -15.14 0.16
N LEU A 434 29.09 -16.46 0.15
CA LEU A 434 29.94 -17.38 0.92
C LEU A 434 31.40 -17.35 0.41
N THR A 435 31.61 -17.16 -0.88
CA THR A 435 32.98 -16.97 -1.47
C THR A 435 33.62 -15.69 -0.92
N LEU A 436 32.87 -14.58 -0.85
CA LEU A 436 33.36 -13.31 -0.27
C LEU A 436 33.64 -13.43 1.23
N GLU A 437 32.78 -14.11 1.99
CA GLU A 437 33.00 -14.38 3.41
C GLU A 437 34.26 -15.20 3.62
N SER A 438 34.46 -16.27 2.83
CA SER A 438 35.67 -17.10 2.86
C SER A 438 36.92 -16.29 2.51
N TYR A 439 36.83 -15.35 1.54
CA TYR A 439 37.92 -14.44 1.21
C TYR A 439 38.25 -13.49 2.37
N ASN A 440 37.27 -12.92 3.04
CA ASN A 440 37.51 -12.04 4.17
C ASN A 440 38.22 -12.80 5.31
N LEU A 441 37.76 -14.00 5.64
CA LEU A 441 38.40 -14.88 6.63
C LEU A 441 39.82 -15.26 6.21
N PHE A 442 40.06 -15.54 4.92
CA PHE A 442 41.36 -15.79 4.33
C PHE A 442 42.29 -14.59 4.45
N SER A 443 41.81 -13.40 4.12
CA SER A 443 42.57 -12.15 4.22
C SER A 443 43.01 -11.90 5.67
N ASP A 444 42.12 -12.08 6.63
CA ASP A 444 42.46 -11.98 8.06
C ASP A 444 43.47 -13.05 8.50
N ALA A 445 43.33 -14.28 8.00
CA ALA A 445 44.30 -15.36 8.29
C ALA A 445 45.66 -15.06 7.72
N ILE A 446 45.76 -14.52 6.49
CA ILE A 446 47.02 -14.04 5.90
C ILE A 446 47.68 -12.97 6.77
N ASN A 447 46.94 -11.98 7.25
CA ASN A 447 47.50 -10.91 8.07
C ASN A 447 48.03 -11.44 9.42
N LYS A 448 47.28 -12.36 10.07
CA LYS A 448 47.74 -13.07 11.28
C LYS A 448 49.00 -13.91 11.01
N PHE A 449 49.03 -14.60 9.87
CA PHE A 449 50.19 -15.39 9.46
C PHE A 449 51.40 -14.54 9.19
N LYS A 450 51.26 -13.38 8.52
CA LYS A 450 52.34 -12.40 8.33
C LYS A 450 52.91 -11.92 9.69
N THR A 451 52.03 -11.63 10.66
CA THR A 451 52.43 -11.26 12.03
C THR A 451 53.20 -12.38 12.71
N TYR A 452 52.77 -13.64 12.56
CA TYR A 452 53.49 -14.79 13.08
C TYR A 452 54.88 -14.94 12.42
N LEU A 453 54.99 -14.77 11.08
CA LEU A 453 56.28 -14.83 10.37
C LEU A 453 57.28 -13.76 10.83
N LYS A 454 56.81 -12.56 11.24
CA LYS A 454 57.68 -11.53 11.87
C LYS A 454 58.29 -12.05 13.17
N THR A 455 57.57 -12.81 13.99
CA THR A 455 58.11 -13.42 15.22
C THR A 455 59.20 -14.45 14.95
N LEU A 456 59.20 -15.03 13.75
CA LEU A 456 60.27 -15.95 13.28
C LEU A 456 61.45 -15.25 12.63
N GLY A 457 61.47 -13.91 12.58
CA GLY A 457 62.56 -13.12 11.96
C GLY A 457 62.49 -13.08 10.44
N ILE A 458 61.40 -13.42 9.82
CA ILE A 458 61.22 -13.35 8.36
C ILE A 458 60.98 -11.90 7.97
N LYS A 459 61.72 -11.45 6.91
CA LYS A 459 61.65 -10.05 6.42
C LYS A 459 60.24 -9.59 6.15
N GLU A 460 59.94 -8.34 6.53
CA GLU A 460 58.69 -7.63 6.28
C GLU A 460 58.43 -7.35 4.80
N GLU A 461 57.23 -6.94 4.47
CA GLU A 461 56.86 -6.49 3.13
C GLU A 461 57.70 -5.29 2.66
N THR A 462 57.91 -5.22 1.35
CA THR A 462 58.62 -4.11 0.71
C THR A 462 57.93 -2.77 0.87
N LEU A 463 56.59 -2.77 1.05
CA LEU A 463 55.75 -1.61 1.32
C LEU A 463 54.95 -1.90 2.60
N THR A 464 55.28 -1.18 3.68
CA THR A 464 54.57 -1.22 4.98
C THR A 464 53.53 -0.12 5.11
N GLU A 465 53.47 0.85 4.21
CA GLU A 465 52.54 1.97 4.25
C GLU A 465 51.28 1.65 3.44
N THR A 466 50.15 1.57 4.15
CA THR A 466 48.80 1.70 3.59
C THR A 466 48.59 3.16 3.18
N PHE A 467 48.33 3.40 1.90
CA PHE A 467 47.92 4.71 1.41
C PHE A 467 46.46 4.99 1.82
#